data_8ed7424505b5e4570924912165d01b2a
#
_entry.id   8ed7424505b5e4570924912165d01b2a
#
_cell.length_a   1.000
_cell.length_b   1.000
_cell.length_c   1.000
_cell.angle_alpha   90.00
_cell.angle_beta   90.00
_cell.angle_gamma   90.00
#
_symmetry.space_group_name_H-M   'P 1'
#
loop_
_entity.id
_entity.type
_entity.pdbx_description
1 polymer ?
#
loop_
_entity_poly.entity_id
_entity_poly.type
_entity_poly.pdbx_seq_one_letter_code
_entity_poly.pdbx_strand_id
1 'polypeptide(L)'
;RVVNTFPRPVEYSYLYRGSDERHYGMPGIGVPMLSLMRTKYGAYPEYHTHLDDLSVITPTGLQGGLDLVRACLVEFEESEYYLATVLGEPQLGKRGLYHSMHARTVADDVLLRTHVLAYADGMHSVRDMAEKFEVPESVVQDLIDELLEHGLLESVTPVKRP
;
A
#
# COMPACT_ATOMS: atom_id res chain seq x y z
N ARG A 1 -4.22 -5.32 -0.97
CA ARG A 1 -3.19 -5.96 -1.81
C ARG A 1 -2.81 -7.32 -1.23
N VAL A 2 -2.13 -7.42 -0.08
CA VAL A 2 -1.75 -8.70 0.58
C VAL A 2 -2.94 -9.65 0.71
N VAL A 3 -4.10 -9.17 1.10
CA VAL A 3 -5.32 -9.98 1.26
C VAL A 3 -5.73 -10.64 -0.05
N ASN A 4 -5.48 -10.02 -1.20
CA ASN A 4 -5.82 -10.56 -2.52
C ASN A 4 -4.94 -11.74 -2.94
N THR A 5 -3.81 -11.98 -2.28
CA THR A 5 -2.99 -13.18 -2.50
C THR A 5 -3.56 -14.43 -1.82
N PHE A 6 -4.51 -14.26 -0.90
CA PHE A 6 -5.21 -15.36 -0.23
C PHE A 6 -6.50 -15.72 -0.96
N PRO A 7 -6.92 -17.00 -0.92
CA PRO A 7 -8.11 -17.43 -1.65
C PRO A 7 -9.38 -16.82 -1.05
N ARG A 8 -10.21 -16.27 -1.93
CA ARG A 8 -11.54 -15.70 -1.61
C ARG A 8 -11.52 -14.60 -0.55
N PRO A 9 -10.75 -13.52 -0.73
CA PRO A 9 -10.81 -12.39 0.18
C PRO A 9 -12.20 -11.76 0.16
N VAL A 10 -12.71 -11.42 1.34
CA VAL A 10 -13.97 -10.70 1.50
C VAL A 10 -13.70 -9.45 2.33
N GLU A 11 -14.00 -8.31 1.76
CA GLU A 11 -13.91 -7.03 2.44
C GLU A 11 -15.25 -6.64 3.05
N TYR A 12 -15.23 -6.26 4.32
CA TYR A 12 -16.40 -5.79 5.04
C TYR A 12 -16.27 -4.30 5.35
N SER A 13 -17.27 -3.53 4.98
CA SER A 13 -17.33 -2.12 5.33
C SER A 13 -17.49 -1.92 6.84
N TYR A 14 -17.21 -0.70 7.30
CA TYR A 14 -17.40 -0.29 8.69
C TYR A 14 -18.81 -0.60 9.24
N LEU A 15 -19.83 -0.55 8.39
CA LEU A 15 -21.23 -0.82 8.80
C LEU A 15 -21.47 -2.27 9.29
N TYR A 16 -20.62 -3.20 8.84
CA TYR A 16 -20.72 -4.63 9.21
C TYR A 16 -19.68 -5.05 10.25
N ARG A 17 -19.11 -4.10 10.96
CA ARG A 17 -18.14 -4.32 12.03
C ARG A 17 -18.83 -4.22 13.38
N GLY A 18 -18.26 -4.86 14.40
CA GLY A 18 -18.89 -4.91 15.73
C GLY A 18 -17.91 -5.14 16.88
N SER A 19 -16.59 -5.10 16.61
CA SER A 19 -15.54 -5.29 17.61
C SER A 19 -14.74 -3.97 17.82
N ASP A 20 -13.55 -4.08 18.33
CA ASP A 20 -12.69 -2.94 18.74
C ASP A 20 -12.42 -1.95 17.61
N GLU A 21 -12.39 -2.41 16.36
CA GLU A 21 -12.24 -1.53 15.20
C GLU A 21 -13.33 -0.47 15.11
N ARG A 22 -14.52 -0.72 15.66
CA ARG A 22 -15.58 0.30 15.75
C ARG A 22 -15.25 1.39 16.76
N HIS A 23 -14.73 1.01 17.91
CA HIS A 23 -14.37 1.98 18.95
C HIS A 23 -13.21 2.87 18.50
N TYR A 24 -12.15 2.26 18.00
CA TYR A 24 -10.95 2.99 17.57
C TYR A 24 -11.19 3.85 16.31
N GLY A 25 -12.06 3.41 15.41
CA GLY A 25 -12.43 4.15 14.20
C GLY A 25 -13.47 5.25 14.39
N MET A 26 -13.96 5.50 15.63
CA MET A 26 -14.97 6.53 15.88
C MET A 26 -14.41 7.95 15.73
N PRO A 27 -15.26 8.92 15.34
CA PRO A 27 -14.88 10.33 15.31
C PRO A 27 -14.33 10.78 16.67
N GLY A 28 -13.22 11.50 16.63
CA GLY A 28 -12.52 11.98 17.84
C GLY A 28 -11.44 11.05 18.38
N ILE A 29 -11.50 9.74 18.07
CA ILE A 29 -10.41 8.78 18.34
C ILE A 29 -9.54 8.63 17.09
N GLY A 30 -10.15 8.30 15.94
CA GLY A 30 -9.52 8.34 14.62
C GLY A 30 -8.31 7.42 14.45
N VAL A 31 -8.21 6.34 15.24
CA VAL A 31 -7.14 5.35 15.09
C VAL A 31 -7.57 4.36 14.01
N PRO A 32 -6.85 4.29 12.88
CA PRO A 32 -7.16 3.31 11.85
C PRO A 32 -6.87 1.90 12.38
N MET A 33 -7.90 1.09 12.47
CA MET A 33 -7.79 -0.31 12.89
C MET A 33 -8.39 -1.22 11.81
N LEU A 34 -7.62 -2.22 11.42
CA LEU A 34 -8.03 -3.26 10.49
C LEU A 34 -8.09 -4.60 11.21
N SER A 35 -9.23 -5.27 11.12
CA SER A 35 -9.38 -6.63 11.60
C SER A 35 -9.10 -7.63 10.48
N LEU A 36 -8.09 -8.46 10.66
CA LEU A 36 -7.75 -9.55 9.75
C LEU A 36 -8.33 -10.85 10.31
N MET A 37 -9.19 -11.50 9.56
CA MET A 37 -9.90 -12.72 10.00
C MET A 37 -9.89 -13.76 8.90
N ARG A 38 -9.73 -15.02 9.27
CA ARG A 38 -9.94 -16.14 8.34
C ARG A 38 -11.41 -16.38 8.04
N THR A 39 -12.23 -16.28 9.08
CA THR A 39 -13.69 -16.26 8.98
C THR A 39 -14.19 -15.13 9.87
N LYS A 40 -15.09 -14.32 9.35
CA LYS A 40 -15.66 -13.22 10.13
C LYS A 40 -16.48 -13.77 11.30
N TYR A 41 -16.35 -13.13 12.46
CA TYR A 41 -17.23 -13.41 13.61
C TYR A 41 -18.70 -13.31 13.19
N GLY A 42 -19.52 -14.22 13.74
CA GLY A 42 -20.94 -14.33 13.39
C GLY A 42 -21.22 -14.94 11.99
N ALA A 43 -20.19 -15.35 11.25
CA ALA A 43 -20.34 -16.02 9.95
C ALA A 43 -20.21 -17.56 10.06
N TYR A 44 -19.91 -18.10 11.23
CA TYR A 44 -19.87 -19.53 11.50
C TYR A 44 -20.77 -19.85 12.70
N PRO A 45 -21.45 -21.01 12.70
CA PRO A 45 -22.53 -21.32 13.64
C PRO A 45 -22.08 -21.52 15.09
N GLU A 46 -20.84 -21.86 15.32
CA GLU A 46 -20.24 -22.10 16.63
C GLU A 46 -19.98 -20.79 17.40
N TYR A 47 -19.83 -19.65 16.70
CA TYR A 47 -19.48 -18.37 17.29
C TYR A 47 -20.40 -17.96 18.44
N HIS A 48 -19.82 -17.65 19.61
CA HIS A 48 -20.54 -17.29 20.85
C HIS A 48 -21.48 -18.38 21.37
N THR A 49 -21.20 -19.62 21.07
CA THR A 49 -21.90 -20.79 21.65
C THR A 49 -20.94 -21.70 22.43
N HIS A 50 -21.47 -22.68 23.09
CA HIS A 50 -20.66 -23.73 23.78
C HIS A 50 -19.95 -24.68 22.81
N LEU A 51 -20.24 -24.57 21.50
CA LEU A 51 -19.56 -25.33 20.44
C LEU A 51 -18.30 -24.60 19.89
N ASP A 52 -18.07 -23.38 20.32
CA ASP A 52 -16.84 -22.63 19.95
C ASP A 52 -15.68 -23.09 20.84
N ASP A 53 -15.21 -24.28 20.57
CA ASP A 53 -14.16 -24.99 21.28
C ASP A 53 -12.97 -25.35 20.38
N LEU A 54 -12.04 -26.14 20.88
CA LEU A 54 -10.83 -26.54 20.14
C LEU A 54 -11.11 -27.39 18.89
N SER A 55 -12.34 -27.90 18.69
CA SER A 55 -12.71 -28.60 17.45
C SER A 55 -12.85 -27.67 16.25
N VAL A 56 -13.13 -26.39 16.50
CA VAL A 56 -13.23 -25.33 15.48
C VAL A 56 -11.85 -24.85 15.05
N ILE A 57 -10.84 -24.98 15.92
CA ILE A 57 -9.49 -24.50 15.71
C ILE A 57 -8.62 -25.59 15.08
N THR A 58 -8.05 -25.32 13.92
CA THR A 58 -7.15 -26.27 13.26
C THR A 58 -5.73 -25.71 13.13
N PRO A 59 -4.68 -26.56 13.13
CA PRO A 59 -3.31 -26.11 12.88
C PRO A 59 -3.18 -25.32 11.58
N THR A 60 -3.82 -25.77 10.51
CA THR A 60 -3.86 -25.07 9.22
C THR A 60 -4.54 -23.70 9.33
N GLY A 61 -5.60 -23.61 10.14
CA GLY A 61 -6.30 -22.37 10.42
C GLY A 61 -5.40 -21.34 11.11
N LEU A 62 -4.70 -21.76 12.16
CA LEU A 62 -3.77 -20.92 12.90
C LEU A 62 -2.59 -20.49 12.03
N GLN A 63 -1.98 -21.44 11.29
CA GLN A 63 -0.87 -21.12 10.40
C GLN A 63 -1.27 -20.10 9.34
N GLY A 64 -2.42 -20.28 8.68
CA GLY A 64 -2.88 -19.33 7.67
C GLY A 64 -3.24 -17.94 8.23
N GLY A 65 -3.67 -17.85 9.50
CA GLY A 65 -3.84 -16.57 10.19
C GLY A 65 -2.51 -15.88 10.44
N LEU A 66 -1.52 -16.64 10.91
CA LEU A 66 -0.16 -16.15 11.13
C LEU A 66 0.49 -15.68 9.82
N ASP A 67 0.37 -16.46 8.74
CA ASP A 67 0.92 -16.11 7.43
C ASP A 67 0.32 -14.81 6.89
N LEU A 68 -1.00 -14.62 7.05
CA LEU A 68 -1.67 -13.39 6.64
C LEU A 68 -1.15 -12.18 7.41
N VAL A 69 -1.08 -12.25 8.74
CA VAL A 69 -0.59 -11.14 9.58
C VAL A 69 0.86 -10.83 9.25
N ARG A 70 1.70 -11.86 9.11
CA ARG A 70 3.12 -11.69 8.76
C ARG A 70 3.29 -11.02 7.40
N ALA A 71 2.55 -11.44 6.39
CA ALA A 71 2.59 -10.83 5.07
C ALA A 71 2.16 -9.35 5.09
N CYS A 72 1.16 -8.99 5.90
CA CYS A 72 0.77 -7.59 6.08
C CYS A 72 1.86 -6.76 6.77
N LEU A 73 2.52 -7.31 7.79
CA LEU A 73 3.61 -6.61 8.49
C LEU A 73 4.80 -6.37 7.56
N VAL A 74 5.20 -7.38 6.77
CA VAL A 74 6.27 -7.25 5.77
C VAL A 74 5.93 -6.16 4.76
N GLU A 75 4.70 -6.13 4.24
CA GLU A 75 4.26 -5.09 3.31
C GLU A 75 4.37 -3.69 3.93
N PHE A 76 4.02 -3.52 5.21
CA PHE A 76 4.16 -2.23 5.89
C PHE A 76 5.61 -1.83 6.14
N GLU A 77 6.48 -2.78 6.47
CA GLU A 77 7.90 -2.52 6.77
C GLU A 77 8.73 -2.26 5.50
N GLU A 78 8.40 -2.93 4.40
CA GLU A 78 9.14 -2.85 3.13
C GLU A 78 8.60 -1.77 2.19
N SER A 79 7.45 -1.17 2.50
CA SER A 79 6.89 -0.11 1.65
C SER A 79 7.61 1.21 1.85
N GLU A 80 8.18 1.74 0.79
CA GLU A 80 8.84 3.04 0.76
C GLU A 80 7.92 4.11 0.17
N TYR A 81 7.96 5.30 0.75
CA TYR A 81 7.12 6.43 0.37
C TYR A 81 7.97 7.67 0.14
N TYR A 82 7.59 8.47 -0.84
CA TYR A 82 8.32 9.65 -1.24
C TYR A 82 7.38 10.85 -1.39
N LEU A 83 7.92 12.04 -1.15
CA LEU A 83 7.21 13.31 -1.32
C LEU A 83 7.95 14.17 -2.33
N ALA A 84 7.22 14.74 -3.28
CA ALA A 84 7.78 15.71 -4.20
C ALA A 84 8.13 17.02 -3.47
N THR A 85 9.36 17.50 -3.65
CA THR A 85 9.88 18.71 -3.01
C THR A 85 9.49 20.00 -3.73
N VAL A 86 8.87 19.87 -4.90
CA VAL A 86 8.52 20.99 -5.79
C VAL A 86 7.01 21.10 -5.94
N LEU A 87 6.52 22.31 -6.07
CA LEU A 87 5.12 22.59 -6.38
C LEU A 87 4.93 22.58 -7.91
N GLY A 88 4.09 21.67 -8.36
CA GLY A 88 3.82 21.49 -9.79
C GLY A 88 4.94 20.79 -10.53
N GLU A 89 4.80 20.72 -11.86
CA GLU A 89 5.74 20.00 -12.71
C GLU A 89 7.04 20.80 -12.92
N PRO A 90 8.22 20.26 -12.52
CA PRO A 90 9.48 20.95 -12.67
C PRO A 90 9.94 20.95 -14.14
N GLN A 91 10.74 21.97 -14.52
CA GLN A 91 11.39 21.99 -15.83
C GLN A 91 12.52 20.97 -15.85
N LEU A 92 12.22 19.71 -16.17
CA LEU A 92 13.18 18.60 -16.20
C LEU A 92 14.38 18.88 -17.13
N GLY A 93 14.15 19.56 -18.25
CA GLY A 93 15.22 19.90 -19.21
C GLY A 93 16.32 20.79 -18.64
N LYS A 94 15.99 21.74 -17.77
CA LYS A 94 17.00 22.60 -17.10
C LYS A 94 17.83 21.84 -16.07
N ARG A 95 17.38 20.64 -15.70
CA ARG A 95 18.02 19.78 -14.70
C ARG A 95 18.78 18.60 -15.34
N GLY A 96 18.88 18.58 -16.69
CA GLY A 96 19.54 17.50 -17.41
C GLY A 96 18.75 16.20 -17.48
N LEU A 97 17.51 16.21 -17.03
CA LEU A 97 16.63 15.04 -16.97
C LEU A 97 15.85 14.78 -18.27
N TYR A 98 16.13 15.57 -19.32
CA TYR A 98 15.78 15.25 -20.69
C TYR A 98 16.98 14.58 -21.34
N HIS A 99 17.04 13.27 -21.39
CA HIS A 99 18.03 12.59 -22.20
C HIS A 99 17.77 12.90 -23.69
N SER A 100 18.75 13.52 -24.31
CA SER A 100 18.67 13.99 -25.67
C SER A 100 18.55 12.86 -26.68
N MET A 101 17.56 13.01 -27.57
CA MET A 101 17.63 12.59 -28.97
C MET A 101 17.97 11.13 -29.25
N HIS A 102 17.05 10.20 -29.09
CA HIS A 102 16.82 9.14 -30.09
C HIS A 102 15.58 8.34 -29.72
N ALA A 103 14.53 8.47 -30.50
CA ALA A 103 13.41 7.56 -30.64
C ALA A 103 12.33 7.54 -29.51
N ARG A 104 11.25 6.88 -29.79
CA ARG A 104 9.99 6.67 -29.06
C ARG A 104 10.14 6.38 -27.56
N THR A 105 11.27 5.88 -27.10
CA THR A 105 11.56 5.54 -25.70
C THR A 105 11.81 6.75 -24.79
N VAL A 106 12.30 7.86 -25.32
CA VAL A 106 12.64 9.07 -24.52
C VAL A 106 11.39 9.81 -24.05
N ALA A 107 10.35 9.84 -24.88
CA ALA A 107 9.08 10.47 -24.50
C ALA A 107 8.38 9.69 -23.38
N ASP A 108 8.49 8.37 -23.40
CA ASP A 108 7.90 7.49 -22.39
C ASP A 108 8.64 7.64 -21.04
N ASP A 109 9.97 7.76 -21.04
CA ASP A 109 10.78 7.96 -19.84
C ASP A 109 10.51 9.32 -19.18
N VAL A 110 10.40 10.39 -19.97
CA VAL A 110 10.06 11.73 -19.46
C VAL A 110 8.66 11.72 -18.85
N LEU A 111 7.71 11.10 -19.52
CA LEU A 111 6.33 10.98 -19.03
C LEU A 111 6.30 10.18 -17.73
N LEU A 112 7.07 9.09 -17.63
CA LEU A 112 7.11 8.27 -16.44
C LEU A 112 7.72 9.02 -15.23
N ARG A 113 8.77 9.86 -15.46
CA ARG A 113 9.30 10.76 -14.41
C ARG A 113 8.25 11.73 -13.89
N THR A 114 7.46 12.32 -14.78
CA THR A 114 6.37 13.22 -14.37
C THR A 114 5.27 12.48 -13.62
N HIS A 115 4.99 11.23 -14.00
CA HIS A 115 4.07 10.38 -13.26
C HIS A 115 4.60 10.07 -11.86
N VAL A 116 5.87 9.69 -11.70
CA VAL A 116 6.49 9.47 -10.38
C VAL A 116 6.37 10.73 -9.52
N LEU A 117 6.71 11.90 -10.02
CA LEU A 117 6.57 13.17 -9.30
C LEU A 117 5.11 13.46 -8.90
N ALA A 118 4.15 13.17 -9.77
CA ALA A 118 2.73 13.41 -9.50
C ALA A 118 2.15 12.47 -8.43
N TYR A 119 2.73 11.27 -8.28
CA TYR A 119 2.29 10.27 -7.31
C TYR A 119 3.20 10.16 -6.08
N ALA A 120 4.28 10.94 -6.03
CA ALA A 120 5.11 11.11 -4.84
C ALA A 120 4.43 12.07 -3.86
N ASP A 121 3.32 11.65 -3.30
CA ASP A 121 2.45 12.41 -2.38
C ASP A 121 2.57 11.95 -0.93
N GLY A 122 3.51 11.06 -0.63
CA GLY A 122 3.70 10.45 0.68
C GLY A 122 2.66 9.37 1.03
N MET A 123 1.82 8.97 0.07
CA MET A 123 0.75 7.99 0.29
C MET A 123 0.79 6.81 -0.69
N HIS A 124 1.40 6.99 -1.85
CA HIS A 124 1.63 5.92 -2.80
C HIS A 124 3.04 5.35 -2.59
N SER A 125 3.14 4.06 -2.36
CA SER A 125 4.43 3.35 -2.30
C SER A 125 5.01 3.17 -3.70
N VAL A 126 6.30 2.81 -3.78
CA VAL A 126 6.96 2.42 -5.04
C VAL A 126 6.15 1.36 -5.79
N ARG A 127 5.65 0.37 -5.06
CA ARG A 127 4.81 -0.71 -5.59
C ARG A 127 3.47 -0.21 -6.11
N ASP A 128 2.81 0.74 -5.40
CA ASP A 128 1.55 1.35 -5.87
C ASP A 128 1.75 2.09 -7.19
N MET A 129 2.85 2.82 -7.30
CA MET A 129 3.22 3.52 -8.54
C MET A 129 3.49 2.53 -9.67
N ALA A 130 4.27 1.47 -9.41
CA ALA A 130 4.61 0.45 -10.40
C ALA A 130 3.36 -0.26 -10.96
N GLU A 131 2.44 -0.67 -10.09
CA GLU A 131 1.16 -1.25 -10.50
C GLU A 131 0.32 -0.26 -11.32
N LYS A 132 0.27 1.00 -10.90
CA LYS A 132 -0.53 2.03 -11.56
C LYS A 132 0.01 2.41 -12.93
N PHE A 133 1.32 2.41 -13.10
CA PHE A 133 2.00 2.75 -14.35
C PHE A 133 2.21 1.53 -15.26
N GLU A 134 1.87 0.33 -14.77
CA GLU A 134 2.04 -0.95 -15.48
C GLU A 134 3.50 -1.24 -15.86
N VAL A 135 4.44 -0.88 -14.96
CA VAL A 135 5.88 -1.09 -15.12
C VAL A 135 6.45 -1.88 -13.95
N PRO A 136 7.63 -2.53 -14.10
CA PRO A 136 8.32 -3.16 -12.98
C PRO A 136 8.68 -2.18 -11.86
N GLU A 137 8.64 -2.64 -10.59
CA GLU A 137 9.05 -1.82 -9.43
C GLU A 137 10.48 -1.29 -9.57
N SER A 138 11.39 -2.08 -10.14
CA SER A 138 12.77 -1.64 -10.39
C SER A 138 12.87 -0.41 -11.29
N VAL A 139 11.98 -0.27 -12.27
CA VAL A 139 11.95 0.91 -13.16
C VAL A 139 11.51 2.14 -12.40
N VAL A 140 10.51 2.01 -11.52
CA VAL A 140 10.06 3.12 -10.67
C VAL A 140 11.15 3.49 -9.67
N GLN A 141 11.83 2.50 -9.08
CA GLN A 141 12.93 2.74 -8.14
C GLN A 141 14.09 3.48 -8.79
N ASP A 142 14.52 3.06 -9.97
CA ASP A 142 15.59 3.75 -10.73
C ASP A 142 15.26 5.23 -10.97
N LEU A 143 14.00 5.53 -11.30
CA LEU A 143 13.54 6.91 -11.51
C LEU A 143 13.45 7.70 -10.19
N ILE A 144 13.04 7.06 -9.10
CA ILE A 144 13.04 7.67 -7.77
C ILE A 144 14.46 8.03 -7.34
N ASP A 145 15.41 7.12 -7.50
CA ASP A 145 16.80 7.33 -7.14
C ASP A 145 17.38 8.53 -7.93
N GLU A 146 17.12 8.59 -9.24
CA GLU A 146 17.49 9.74 -10.08
C GLU A 146 16.87 11.05 -9.58
N LEU A 147 15.58 11.05 -9.26
CA LEU A 147 14.86 12.23 -8.78
C LEU A 147 15.31 12.67 -7.37
N LEU A 148 15.71 11.73 -6.50
CA LEU A 148 16.34 12.00 -5.21
C LEU A 148 17.68 12.68 -5.37
N GLU A 149 18.56 12.19 -6.28
CA GLU A 149 19.85 12.80 -6.59
C GLU A 149 19.71 14.25 -7.08
N HIS A 150 18.61 14.56 -7.76
CA HIS A 150 18.30 15.90 -8.25
C HIS A 150 17.53 16.75 -7.22
N GLY A 151 17.28 16.23 -6.02
CA GLY A 151 16.57 16.92 -4.95
C GLY A 151 15.11 17.24 -5.29
N LEU A 152 14.48 16.44 -6.15
CA LEU A 152 13.08 16.56 -6.54
C LEU A 152 12.13 15.71 -5.70
N LEU A 153 12.68 14.75 -4.97
CA LEU A 153 11.97 13.89 -4.01
C LEU A 153 12.69 13.90 -2.67
N GLU A 154 11.95 13.57 -1.63
CA GLU A 154 12.46 13.20 -0.31
C GLU A 154 11.74 11.93 0.18
N SER A 155 12.47 11.08 0.92
CA SER A 155 11.89 9.91 1.57
C SER A 155 11.09 10.33 2.79
N VAL A 156 9.90 9.78 2.97
CA VAL A 156 9.01 10.13 4.07
C VAL A 156 8.36 8.88 4.67
N THR A 157 7.94 8.98 5.92
CA THR A 157 6.98 8.04 6.47
C THR A 157 5.58 8.32 5.91
N PRO A 158 4.72 7.30 5.72
CA PRO A 158 3.41 7.49 5.13
C PRO A 158 2.63 8.65 5.76
N VAL A 159 2.17 9.58 4.94
CA VAL A 159 1.40 10.74 5.41
C VAL A 159 -0.03 10.29 5.72
N LYS A 160 -0.51 10.55 6.93
CA LYS A 160 -1.90 10.30 7.27
C LYS A 160 -2.79 11.28 6.50
N ARG A 161 -3.81 10.78 5.82
CA ARG A 161 -4.87 11.66 5.31
C ARG A 161 -5.51 12.41 6.47
N PRO A 162 -5.75 13.71 6.34
CA PRO A 162 -6.48 14.49 7.33
C PRO A 162 -7.92 14.01 7.50
#